data_c07e4b86f42fa3a96ac76ccdbc5b9b64
#
_entry.id   c07e4b86f42fa3a96ac76ccdbc5b9b64
#
_cell.length_a   1.000
_cell.length_b   1.000
_cell.length_c   1.000
_cell.angle_alpha   90.00
_cell.angle_beta   90.00
_cell.angle_gamma   90.00
#
_symmetry.space_group_name_H-M   'P 1'
#
loop_
_entity.id
_entity.type
_entity.pdbx_description
1 polymer ?
#
loop_
_entity_poly.entity_id
_entity_poly.type
_entity_poly.pdbx_seq_one_letter_code
_entity_poly.pdbx_strand_id
1 'polypeptide(L)'
;MRRRRLGRGSLELPVVVFGAWAAGGWAWGGVDEDEVVRAMQASIDAGADAIDTAPVYGFGLSERLVGRAIRGRRERVVLMTKLGLRWDDEHGVLWFETTDQDGIARSVRRDARPESARHEVRQSLARLGVERIDLLQVHWPDASTPIEDTIGALLEMRRSGEVREIGLS
;
A
#
# COMPACT_ATOMS: atom_id res chain seq x y z
N MET A 1 -2.62 21.31 -9.54
CA MET A 1 -2.61 21.41 -8.05
C MET A 1 -1.20 21.75 -7.58
N ARG A 2 -1.06 22.45 -6.40
CA ARG A 2 0.27 22.73 -5.83
C ARG A 2 0.93 21.41 -5.40
N ARG A 3 2.24 21.29 -5.60
CA ARG A 3 3.03 20.09 -5.24
C ARG A 3 4.08 20.45 -4.19
N ARG A 4 4.51 19.44 -3.45
CA ARG A 4 5.60 19.53 -2.48
C ARG A 4 6.49 18.31 -2.57
N ARG A 5 7.77 18.52 -2.38
CA ARG A 5 8.75 17.44 -2.24
C ARG A 5 8.53 16.69 -0.94
N LEU A 6 8.52 15.37 -1.03
CA LEU A 6 8.40 14.48 0.13
C LEU A 6 9.80 14.16 0.69
N GLY A 7 10.04 14.59 1.91
CA GLY A 7 11.32 14.32 2.59
C GLY A 7 12.54 14.79 1.80
N ARG A 8 13.58 13.96 1.78
CA ARG A 8 14.83 14.21 1.05
C ARG A 8 14.90 13.47 -0.28
N GLY A 9 13.89 12.65 -0.59
CA GLY A 9 13.81 11.85 -1.82
C GLY A 9 13.50 12.66 -3.07
N SER A 10 13.22 11.96 -4.15
CA SER A 10 12.93 12.55 -5.47
C SER A 10 11.44 12.73 -5.75
N LEU A 11 10.56 12.27 -4.83
CA LEU A 11 9.12 12.33 -5.04
C LEU A 11 8.58 13.72 -4.75
N GLU A 12 7.75 14.22 -5.69
CA GLU A 12 6.92 15.39 -5.50
C GLU A 12 5.45 14.96 -5.48
N LEU A 13 4.74 15.28 -4.41
CA LEU A 13 3.34 14.94 -4.22
C LEU A 13 2.45 16.17 -4.37
N PRO A 14 1.22 16.03 -4.89
CA PRO A 14 0.20 17.05 -4.73
C PRO A 14 -0.08 17.25 -3.23
N VAL A 15 -0.51 18.45 -2.85
CA VAL A 15 -0.81 18.75 -1.43
C VAL A 15 -2.06 18.03 -0.91
N VAL A 16 -2.82 17.41 -1.80
CA VAL A 16 -3.95 16.51 -1.50
C VAL A 16 -3.64 15.15 -2.10
N VAL A 17 -3.72 14.10 -1.30
CA VAL A 17 -3.48 12.71 -1.67
C VAL A 17 -4.77 11.93 -1.49
N PHE A 18 -5.12 11.05 -2.41
CA PHE A 18 -6.25 10.15 -2.24
C PHE A 18 -5.90 9.02 -1.28
N GLY A 19 -6.51 9.01 -0.09
CA GLY A 19 -6.38 7.93 0.88
C GLY A 19 -7.37 6.81 0.57
N ALA A 20 -6.86 5.62 0.25
CA ALA A 20 -7.66 4.50 -0.23
C ALA A 20 -8.05 3.50 0.89
N TRP A 21 -8.02 3.88 2.16
CA TRP A 21 -8.42 2.96 3.24
C TRP A 21 -9.89 2.56 3.12
N ALA A 22 -10.79 3.53 2.96
CA ALA A 22 -12.22 3.27 2.80
C ALA A 22 -12.53 2.44 1.53
N ALA A 23 -11.68 2.52 0.51
CA ALA A 23 -11.78 1.73 -0.71
C ALA A 23 -11.65 0.21 -0.47
N GLY A 24 -11.09 -0.20 0.66
CA GLY A 24 -11.05 -1.61 1.07
C GLY A 24 -12.39 -2.17 1.55
N GLY A 25 -13.39 -1.33 1.80
CA GLY A 25 -14.72 -1.74 2.27
C GLY A 25 -14.76 -2.26 3.71
N TRP A 26 -13.70 -2.89 4.19
CA TRP A 26 -13.58 -3.40 5.55
C TRP A 26 -13.68 -2.27 6.58
N ALA A 27 -14.51 -2.45 7.62
CA ALA A 27 -14.88 -1.46 8.64
C ALA A 27 -15.65 -0.22 8.11
N TRP A 28 -16.03 -0.20 6.83
CA TRP A 28 -16.77 0.90 6.19
C TRP A 28 -18.14 0.49 5.65
N GLY A 29 -18.62 -0.73 5.97
CA GLY A 29 -19.92 -1.22 5.53
C GLY A 29 -19.99 -1.71 4.09
N GLY A 30 -18.84 -2.05 3.51
CA GLY A 30 -18.72 -2.45 2.12
C GLY A 30 -18.41 -1.28 1.19
N VAL A 31 -18.36 -1.53 -0.11
CA VAL A 31 -17.97 -0.55 -1.12
C VAL A 31 -18.59 -0.91 -2.48
N ASP A 32 -19.05 0.10 -3.22
CA ASP A 32 -19.27 -0.01 -4.66
C ASP A 32 -17.92 0.16 -5.38
N GLU A 33 -17.38 -0.94 -5.85
CA GLU A 33 -16.04 -0.98 -6.47
C GLU A 33 -15.91 -0.03 -7.67
N ASP A 34 -16.95 0.04 -8.52
CA ASP A 34 -16.92 0.87 -9.72
C ASP A 34 -17.03 2.36 -9.37
N GLU A 35 -17.79 2.70 -8.33
CA GLU A 35 -17.84 4.07 -7.83
C GLU A 35 -16.49 4.50 -7.25
N VAL A 36 -15.86 3.65 -6.47
CA VAL A 36 -14.51 3.91 -5.92
C VAL A 36 -13.48 4.10 -7.03
N VAL A 37 -13.49 3.25 -8.05
CA VAL A 37 -12.58 3.39 -9.20
C VAL A 37 -12.83 4.72 -9.92
N ARG A 38 -14.08 5.10 -10.16
CA ARG A 38 -14.42 6.40 -10.75
C ARG A 38 -13.96 7.58 -9.89
N ALA A 39 -14.12 7.49 -8.57
CA ALA A 39 -13.67 8.54 -7.64
C ALA A 39 -12.14 8.71 -7.68
N MET A 40 -11.37 7.61 -7.67
CA MET A 40 -9.92 7.67 -7.83
C MET A 40 -9.51 8.30 -9.18
N GLN A 41 -10.19 7.91 -10.27
CA GLN A 41 -9.92 8.49 -11.59
C GLN A 41 -10.23 9.98 -11.65
N ALA A 42 -11.34 10.40 -11.09
CA ALA A 42 -11.71 11.82 -10.98
C ALA A 42 -10.69 12.61 -10.14
N SER A 43 -10.19 12.03 -9.04
CA SER A 43 -9.13 12.63 -8.23
C SER A 43 -7.85 12.87 -9.03
N ILE A 44 -7.41 11.85 -9.79
CA ILE A 44 -6.24 11.95 -10.67
C ILE A 44 -6.44 13.06 -11.71
N ASP A 45 -7.60 13.10 -12.35
CA ASP A 45 -7.91 14.08 -13.40
C ASP A 45 -8.04 15.50 -12.85
N ALA A 46 -8.42 15.67 -11.57
CA ALA A 46 -8.40 16.94 -10.84
C ALA A 46 -6.99 17.37 -10.36
N GLY A 47 -5.96 16.56 -10.62
CA GLY A 47 -4.56 16.83 -10.25
C GLY A 47 -4.17 16.40 -8.83
N ALA A 48 -5.04 15.68 -8.10
CA ALA A 48 -4.68 14.92 -6.89
C ALA A 48 -4.21 13.52 -7.34
N ASP A 49 -3.09 13.51 -8.05
CA ASP A 49 -2.54 12.37 -8.78
C ASP A 49 -1.59 11.49 -7.93
N ALA A 50 -1.82 11.46 -6.62
CA ALA A 50 -1.15 10.55 -5.69
C ALA A 50 -2.20 9.74 -4.93
N ILE A 51 -1.96 8.43 -4.81
CA ILE A 51 -2.86 7.49 -4.12
C ILE A 51 -2.05 6.75 -3.06
N ASP A 52 -2.56 6.77 -1.81
CA ASP A 52 -2.02 6.02 -0.68
C ASP A 52 -2.95 4.86 -0.34
N THR A 53 -2.42 3.64 -0.41
CA THR A 53 -3.11 2.40 -0.07
C THR A 53 -2.31 1.54 0.90
N ALA A 54 -2.78 0.34 1.22
CA ALA A 54 -2.05 -0.70 1.94
C ALA A 54 -2.63 -2.09 1.65
N PRO A 55 -1.82 -3.16 1.75
CA PRO A 55 -2.28 -4.53 1.59
C PRO A 55 -3.44 -4.89 2.52
N VAL A 56 -3.38 -4.49 3.80
CA VAL A 56 -4.39 -4.80 4.81
C VAL A 56 -5.74 -4.12 4.58
N TYR A 57 -5.81 -3.07 3.74
CA TYR A 57 -7.06 -2.37 3.45
C TYR A 57 -8.00 -3.24 2.63
N GLY A 58 -8.98 -3.85 3.32
CA GLY A 58 -9.88 -4.84 2.74
C GLY A 58 -9.15 -6.08 2.24
N PHE A 59 -8.03 -6.44 2.89
CA PHE A 59 -7.29 -7.68 2.61
C PHE A 59 -6.94 -7.82 1.12
N GLY A 60 -6.33 -6.76 0.59
CA GLY A 60 -5.90 -6.64 -0.80
C GLY A 60 -6.94 -6.03 -1.76
N LEU A 61 -8.18 -5.81 -1.34
CA LEU A 61 -9.20 -5.21 -2.22
C LEU A 61 -8.82 -3.79 -2.63
N SER A 62 -8.41 -2.94 -1.69
CA SER A 62 -8.00 -1.56 -1.99
C SER A 62 -6.90 -1.50 -3.06
N GLU A 63 -5.85 -2.34 -2.95
CA GLU A 63 -4.78 -2.39 -3.97
C GLU A 63 -5.31 -2.84 -5.34
N ARG A 64 -6.23 -3.82 -5.40
CA ARG A 64 -6.85 -4.23 -6.67
C ARG A 64 -7.65 -3.09 -7.31
N LEU A 65 -8.40 -2.33 -6.51
CA LEU A 65 -9.19 -1.19 -7.00
C LEU A 65 -8.29 -0.04 -7.47
N VAL A 66 -7.22 0.24 -6.74
CA VAL A 66 -6.18 1.20 -7.17
C VAL A 66 -5.57 0.74 -8.51
N GLY A 67 -5.20 -0.53 -8.64
CA GLY A 67 -4.69 -1.10 -9.89
C GLY A 67 -5.66 -0.93 -11.07
N ARG A 68 -6.97 -1.13 -10.84
CA ARG A 68 -8.02 -0.84 -11.85
C ARG A 68 -8.06 0.64 -12.21
N ALA A 69 -8.00 1.52 -11.22
CA ALA A 69 -8.11 2.97 -11.41
C ALA A 69 -6.94 3.57 -12.20
N ILE A 70 -5.72 3.05 -11.99
CA ILE A 70 -4.49 3.58 -12.63
C ILE A 70 -4.14 2.89 -13.95
N ARG A 71 -4.91 1.88 -14.38
CA ARG A 71 -4.67 1.18 -15.64
C ARG A 71 -4.68 2.15 -16.82
N GLY A 72 -3.60 2.13 -17.63
CA GLY A 72 -3.42 3.04 -18.77
C GLY A 72 -3.03 4.48 -18.39
N ARG A 73 -2.84 4.77 -17.09
CA ARG A 73 -2.43 6.10 -16.60
C ARG A 73 -1.37 6.04 -15.49
N ARG A 74 -0.70 4.88 -15.32
CA ARG A 74 0.28 4.61 -14.26
C ARG A 74 1.36 5.70 -14.14
N GLU A 75 1.86 6.19 -15.26
CA GLU A 75 2.93 7.20 -15.30
C GLU A 75 2.50 8.60 -14.82
N ARG A 76 1.20 8.82 -14.71
CA ARG A 76 0.64 10.07 -14.18
C ARG A 76 0.44 10.04 -12.67
N VAL A 77 0.61 8.89 -12.03
CA VAL A 77 0.21 8.68 -10.62
C VAL A 77 1.43 8.38 -9.76
N VAL A 78 1.53 9.05 -8.62
CA VAL A 78 2.44 8.65 -7.54
C VAL A 78 1.71 7.61 -6.68
N LEU A 79 2.18 6.37 -6.76
CA LEU A 79 1.59 5.20 -6.11
C LEU A 79 2.32 4.88 -4.82
N MET A 80 1.58 4.91 -3.71
CA MET A 80 2.11 4.62 -2.38
C MET A 80 1.37 3.44 -1.76
N THR A 81 2.12 2.51 -1.18
CA THR A 81 1.56 1.40 -0.39
C THR A 81 2.46 1.09 0.81
N LYS A 82 2.09 0.08 1.57
CA LYS A 82 2.73 -0.22 2.86
C LYS A 82 3.05 -1.71 2.97
N LEU A 83 3.73 -2.10 4.04
CA LEU A 83 4.01 -3.49 4.40
C LEU A 83 4.07 -3.66 5.93
N GLY A 84 4.11 -4.92 6.38
CA GLY A 84 4.32 -5.26 7.78
C GLY A 84 3.03 -5.57 8.54
N LEU A 85 1.89 -5.65 7.84
CA LEU A 85 0.63 -6.14 8.39
C LEU A 85 0.12 -7.32 7.56
N ARG A 86 0.42 -8.53 8.05
CA ARG A 86 0.09 -9.81 7.40
C ARG A 86 -1.20 -10.41 7.93
N TRP A 87 -1.96 -11.07 7.04
CA TRP A 87 -3.17 -11.85 7.38
C TRP A 87 -3.20 -13.22 6.69
N ASP A 88 -2.18 -13.51 5.92
CA ASP A 88 -2.03 -14.69 5.08
C ASP A 88 -0.89 -15.61 5.54
N ASP A 89 -0.37 -15.37 6.74
CA ASP A 89 0.72 -16.10 7.36
C ASP A 89 0.50 -16.18 8.89
N GLU A 90 1.02 -17.21 9.52
CA GLU A 90 0.98 -17.41 10.97
C GLU A 90 2.20 -16.82 11.70
N HIS A 91 3.21 -16.40 10.97
CA HIS A 91 4.39 -15.74 11.54
C HIS A 91 4.09 -14.31 11.98
N GLY A 92 4.99 -13.78 12.80
CA GLY A 92 4.87 -12.43 13.34
C GLY A 92 3.99 -12.36 14.60
N VAL A 93 3.91 -11.16 15.16
CA VAL A 93 3.18 -10.89 16.40
C VAL A 93 1.72 -10.60 16.09
N LEU A 94 0.80 -11.38 16.65
CA LEU A 94 -0.64 -11.10 16.51
C LEU A 94 -0.94 -9.68 17.02
N TRP A 95 -1.58 -8.88 16.18
CA TRP A 95 -1.98 -7.53 16.54
C TRP A 95 -3.48 -7.46 16.86
N PHE A 96 -4.33 -7.95 15.95
CA PHE A 96 -5.77 -8.05 16.20
C PHE A 96 -6.40 -9.15 15.35
N GLU A 97 -7.59 -9.55 15.78
CA GLU A 97 -8.48 -10.43 15.01
C GLU A 97 -9.70 -9.64 14.55
N THR A 98 -10.23 -10.00 13.40
CA THR A 98 -11.38 -9.34 12.79
C THR A 98 -12.10 -10.28 11.83
N THR A 99 -13.19 -9.78 11.25
CA THR A 99 -13.89 -10.45 10.15
C THR A 99 -13.86 -9.51 8.95
N ASP A 100 -13.49 -10.03 7.78
CA ASP A 100 -13.49 -9.25 6.54
C ASP A 100 -14.92 -9.02 6.01
N GLN A 101 -15.04 -8.30 4.91
CA GLN A 101 -16.34 -7.99 4.29
C GLN A 101 -17.09 -9.23 3.76
N ASP A 102 -16.39 -10.35 3.55
CA ASP A 102 -16.96 -11.62 3.08
C ASP A 102 -17.34 -12.55 4.26
N GLY A 103 -17.19 -12.07 5.49
CA GLY A 103 -17.49 -12.84 6.71
C GLY A 103 -16.38 -13.81 7.11
N ILE A 104 -15.18 -13.70 6.52
CA ILE A 104 -14.05 -14.59 6.81
C ILE A 104 -13.25 -14.02 7.99
N ALA A 105 -13.01 -14.87 9.00
CA ALA A 105 -12.15 -14.51 10.13
C ALA A 105 -10.70 -14.26 9.67
N ARG A 106 -10.09 -13.18 10.14
CA ARG A 106 -8.73 -12.78 9.82
C ARG A 106 -7.96 -12.46 11.09
N SER A 107 -6.76 -13.03 11.18
CA SER A 107 -5.78 -12.67 12.22
C SER A 107 -4.72 -11.78 11.57
N VAL A 108 -4.67 -10.50 11.95
CA VAL A 108 -3.67 -9.56 11.43
C VAL A 108 -2.47 -9.57 12.35
N ARG A 109 -1.30 -9.76 11.76
CA ARG A 109 -0.01 -9.87 12.47
C ARG A 109 0.95 -8.79 12.00
N ARG A 110 1.80 -8.31 12.91
CA ARG A 110 2.96 -7.50 12.56
C ARG A 110 4.10 -8.42 12.20
N ASP A 111 4.60 -8.28 11.00
CA ASP A 111 5.73 -9.06 10.49
C ASP A 111 6.50 -8.22 9.47
N ALA A 112 7.57 -7.59 9.94
CA ALA A 112 8.46 -6.78 9.10
C ALA A 112 9.79 -7.48 8.78
N ARG A 113 9.87 -8.81 8.97
CA ARG A 113 11.06 -9.59 8.59
C ARG A 113 11.37 -9.44 7.11
N PRO A 114 12.66 -9.49 6.71
CA PRO A 114 13.08 -9.32 5.31
C PRO A 114 12.35 -10.20 4.30
N GLU A 115 12.13 -11.49 4.63
CA GLU A 115 11.41 -12.42 3.76
C GLU A 115 9.91 -12.07 3.64
N SER A 116 9.28 -11.64 4.73
CA SER A 116 7.90 -11.17 4.74
C SER A 116 7.74 -9.91 3.90
N ALA A 117 8.63 -8.93 4.09
CA ALA A 117 8.64 -7.70 3.30
C ALA A 117 8.76 -7.96 1.80
N ARG A 118 9.67 -8.86 1.38
CA ARG A 118 9.80 -9.25 -0.04
C ARG A 118 8.57 -9.97 -0.57
N HIS A 119 7.93 -10.81 0.25
CA HIS A 119 6.68 -11.47 -0.13
C HIS A 119 5.57 -10.45 -0.33
N GLU A 120 5.35 -9.56 0.64
CA GLU A 120 4.29 -8.53 0.58
C GLU A 120 4.44 -7.62 -0.64
N VAL A 121 5.67 -7.18 -0.95
CA VAL A 121 5.92 -6.32 -2.12
C VAL A 121 5.55 -7.03 -3.41
N ARG A 122 5.96 -8.31 -3.59
CA ARG A 122 5.55 -9.07 -4.78
C ARG A 122 4.03 -9.20 -4.89
N GLN A 123 3.34 -9.46 -3.77
CA GLN A 123 1.89 -9.53 -3.74
C GLN A 123 1.22 -8.18 -4.06
N SER A 124 1.77 -7.08 -3.52
CA SER A 124 1.29 -5.72 -3.81
C SER A 124 1.47 -5.35 -5.28
N LEU A 125 2.64 -5.60 -5.87
CA LEU A 125 2.89 -5.39 -7.30
C LEU A 125 1.89 -6.17 -8.17
N ALA A 126 1.62 -7.42 -7.82
CA ALA A 126 0.64 -8.26 -8.53
C ALA A 126 -0.80 -7.72 -8.40
N ARG A 127 -1.25 -7.35 -7.17
CA ARG A 127 -2.60 -6.80 -6.96
C ARG A 127 -2.79 -5.45 -7.65
N LEU A 128 -1.78 -4.59 -7.61
CA LEU A 128 -1.77 -3.27 -8.26
C LEU A 128 -1.59 -3.36 -9.78
N GLY A 129 -1.09 -4.48 -10.30
CA GLY A 129 -0.82 -4.68 -11.73
C GLY A 129 0.28 -3.75 -12.27
N VAL A 130 1.33 -3.53 -11.48
CA VAL A 130 2.45 -2.63 -11.80
C VAL A 130 3.79 -3.32 -11.54
N GLU A 131 4.84 -2.80 -12.18
CA GLU A 131 6.22 -3.28 -11.98
C GLU A 131 6.97 -2.51 -10.88
N ARG A 132 6.45 -1.33 -10.47
CA ARG A 132 7.12 -0.47 -9.50
C ARG A 132 6.13 0.30 -8.63
N ILE A 133 6.46 0.39 -7.34
CA ILE A 133 5.84 1.25 -6.32
C ILE A 133 6.68 2.52 -6.18
N ASP A 134 6.04 3.71 -6.12
CA ASP A 134 6.78 4.97 -5.97
C ASP A 134 7.21 5.22 -4.53
N LEU A 135 6.37 4.89 -3.54
CA LEU A 135 6.73 4.95 -2.12
C LEU A 135 6.23 3.71 -1.39
N LEU A 136 7.14 2.97 -0.80
CA LEU A 136 6.83 1.85 0.08
C LEU A 136 7.14 2.22 1.53
N GLN A 137 6.17 2.00 2.41
CA GLN A 137 6.27 2.41 3.82
C GLN A 137 6.13 1.21 4.76
N VAL A 138 6.92 1.17 5.81
CA VAL A 138 6.63 0.27 6.95
C VAL A 138 5.37 0.82 7.63
N HIS A 139 4.30 0.02 7.69
CA HIS A 139 2.99 0.47 8.17
C HIS A 139 2.94 0.63 9.68
N TRP A 140 3.52 -0.36 10.40
CA TRP A 140 3.62 -0.36 11.85
C TRP A 140 4.94 -1.00 12.28
N PRO A 141 5.50 -0.58 13.42
CA PRO A 141 6.70 -1.22 13.92
C PRO A 141 6.43 -2.67 14.33
N ASP A 142 7.35 -3.55 13.97
CA ASP A 142 7.41 -4.93 14.46
C ASP A 142 8.55 -5.02 15.48
N ALA A 143 8.20 -5.11 16.77
CA ALA A 143 9.20 -5.16 17.84
C ALA A 143 10.00 -6.49 17.85
N SER A 144 9.59 -7.48 17.11
CA SER A 144 10.29 -8.77 17.01
C SER A 144 11.38 -8.78 15.92
N THR A 145 11.40 -7.76 15.06
CA THR A 145 12.36 -7.61 13.96
C THR A 145 13.16 -6.31 14.13
N PRO A 146 14.50 -6.36 14.18
CA PRO A 146 15.32 -5.16 14.12
C PRO A 146 14.97 -4.32 12.89
N ILE A 147 14.71 -3.03 13.07
CA ILE A 147 14.30 -2.15 11.97
C ILE A 147 15.36 -2.08 10.86
N GLU A 148 16.62 -2.24 11.22
CA GLU A 148 17.75 -2.27 10.29
C GLU A 148 17.63 -3.40 9.28
N ASP A 149 17.13 -4.57 9.70
CA ASP A 149 16.93 -5.74 8.82
C ASP A 149 15.81 -5.46 7.82
N THR A 150 14.70 -4.88 8.29
CA THR A 150 13.58 -4.46 7.43
C THR A 150 14.07 -3.43 6.42
N ILE A 151 14.74 -2.37 6.86
CA ILE A 151 15.26 -1.31 5.99
C ILE A 151 16.29 -1.88 5.01
N GLY A 152 17.12 -2.83 5.44
CA GLY A 152 18.04 -3.53 4.54
C GLY A 152 17.34 -4.17 3.35
N ALA A 153 16.25 -4.91 3.59
CA ALA A 153 15.43 -5.50 2.53
C ALA A 153 14.77 -4.45 1.63
N LEU A 154 14.25 -3.36 2.21
CA LEU A 154 13.66 -2.26 1.44
C LEU A 154 14.69 -1.59 0.52
N LEU A 155 15.92 -1.40 0.98
CA LEU A 155 17.01 -0.84 0.18
C LEU A 155 17.41 -1.77 -0.98
N GLU A 156 17.35 -3.09 -0.79
CA GLU A 156 17.55 -4.06 -1.88
C GLU A 156 16.47 -3.92 -2.95
N MET A 157 15.19 -3.87 -2.57
CA MET A 157 14.06 -3.67 -3.49
C MET A 157 14.13 -2.32 -4.22
N ARG A 158 14.67 -1.30 -3.55
CA ARG A 158 14.94 -0.01 -4.20
C ARG A 158 16.06 -0.12 -5.25
N ARG A 159 17.12 -0.90 -4.97
CA ARG A 159 18.21 -1.13 -5.94
C ARG A 159 17.76 -1.97 -7.14
N SER A 160 16.86 -2.94 -6.93
CA SER A 160 16.28 -3.75 -8.01
C SER A 160 15.27 -2.97 -8.87
N GLY A 161 14.79 -1.82 -8.40
CA GLY A 161 13.84 -0.97 -9.11
C GLY A 161 12.36 -1.28 -8.84
N GLU A 162 12.06 -2.27 -7.99
CA GLU A 162 10.68 -2.59 -7.57
C GLU A 162 10.05 -1.46 -6.74
N VAL A 163 10.88 -0.70 -6.04
CA VAL A 163 10.48 0.42 -5.18
C VAL A 163 11.34 1.64 -5.51
N ARG A 164 10.74 2.82 -5.65
CA ARG A 164 11.48 4.06 -5.94
C ARG A 164 12.00 4.73 -4.68
N GLU A 165 11.12 4.93 -3.69
CA GLU A 165 11.47 5.54 -2.39
C GLU A 165 10.89 4.70 -1.25
N ILE A 166 11.53 4.77 -0.09
CA ILE A 166 11.12 4.07 1.12
C ILE A 166 10.80 5.06 2.24
N GLY A 167 9.89 4.68 3.13
CA GLY A 167 9.45 5.51 4.24
C GLY A 167 8.93 4.71 5.43
N LEU A 168 8.54 5.46 6.44
CA LEU A 168 7.84 4.97 7.63
C LEU A 168 6.50 5.67 7.74
N SER A 169 5.47 4.92 8.11
CA SER A 169 4.13 5.46 8.38
C SER A 169 3.96 5.82 9.87
#